data_9660a449e5dc44bc5a5a911344bf4e6f
#
_entry.id   9660a449e5dc44bc5a5a911344bf4e6f
#
_cell.length_a   1.000
_cell.length_b   1.000
_cell.length_c   1.000
_cell.angle_alpha   90.00
_cell.angle_beta   90.00
_cell.angle_gamma   90.00
#
_symmetry.space_group_name_H-M   'P 1'
#
loop_
_entity.id
_entity.type
_entity.pdbx_description
1 polymer ?
#
loop_
_entity_poly.entity_id
_entity_poly.type
_entity_poly.pdbx_seq_one_letter_code
_entity_poly.pdbx_strand_id
1 'polypeptide(L)'
;MNVIKAENPIGVVVAFGGQTAIKLTKFLDQKGIKILGTSAESIDIAEDRERFDELLEKYGIFRPKGESVMTLDEALTAAERLEYPVLLRPSYVIGGQNMTIAYTDDDVKQYMAYLRKELKIPYLLINI
;
A
#
# COMPACT_ATOMS: atom_id res chain seq x y z
N MET A 1 -3.33 25.17 5.38
CA MET A 1 -4.02 25.86 6.50
C MET A 1 -4.40 27.31 6.17
N ASN A 2 -3.56 28.09 5.50
CA ASN A 2 -3.87 29.52 5.22
C ASN A 2 -5.15 29.71 4.40
N VAL A 3 -5.35 28.92 3.35
CA VAL A 3 -6.58 28.95 2.54
C VAL A 3 -7.82 28.62 3.39
N ILE A 4 -7.76 27.57 4.21
CA ILE A 4 -8.88 27.18 5.09
C ILE A 4 -9.26 28.32 6.06
N LYS A 5 -8.26 29.03 6.60
CA LYS A 5 -8.50 30.16 7.49
C LYS A 5 -9.09 31.37 6.78
N ALA A 6 -8.68 31.61 5.53
CA ALA A 6 -9.16 32.73 4.73
C ALA A 6 -10.58 32.49 4.23
N GLU A 7 -10.86 31.29 3.72
CA GLU A 7 -12.14 30.99 3.06
C GLU A 7 -13.21 30.43 4.01
N ASN A 8 -12.80 30.01 5.22
CA ASN A 8 -13.67 29.42 6.25
C ASN A 8 -14.68 28.37 5.69
N PRO A 9 -14.20 27.34 4.95
CA PRO A 9 -15.07 26.38 4.31
C PRO A 9 -15.76 25.47 5.35
N ILE A 10 -16.90 24.90 4.99
CA ILE A 10 -17.64 23.91 5.82
C ILE A 10 -16.89 22.59 5.99
N GLY A 11 -15.88 22.33 5.17
CA GLY A 11 -15.03 21.14 5.16
C GLY A 11 -14.19 21.07 3.90
N VAL A 12 -13.44 19.98 3.76
CA VAL A 12 -12.51 19.75 2.65
C VAL A 12 -12.79 18.41 1.99
N VAL A 13 -12.84 18.37 0.66
CA VAL A 13 -12.88 17.15 -0.12
C VAL A 13 -11.45 16.77 -0.52
N VAL A 14 -10.96 15.65 -0.05
CA VAL A 14 -9.59 15.17 -0.35
C VAL A 14 -9.54 14.10 -1.45
N ALA A 15 -10.64 13.36 -1.66
CA ALA A 15 -10.69 12.24 -2.59
C ALA A 15 -10.43 12.62 -4.06
N PHE A 16 -10.71 13.85 -4.46
CA PHE A 16 -10.55 14.32 -5.84
C PHE A 16 -9.19 14.94 -6.16
N GLY A 17 -8.31 15.08 -5.17
CA GLY A 17 -7.01 15.74 -5.33
C GLY A 17 -5.84 14.79 -5.60
N GLY A 18 -6.10 13.51 -5.87
CA GLY A 18 -5.08 12.48 -6.03
C GLY A 18 -4.26 12.23 -4.77
N GLN A 19 -3.15 11.54 -4.89
CA GLN A 19 -2.30 11.13 -3.76
C GLN A 19 -1.81 12.31 -2.88
N THR A 20 -1.60 13.47 -3.48
CA THR A 20 -1.18 14.67 -2.72
C THR A 20 -2.25 15.11 -1.72
N ALA A 21 -3.51 15.13 -2.14
CA ALA A 21 -4.62 15.52 -1.26
C ALA A 21 -4.93 14.40 -0.24
N ILE A 22 -4.91 13.15 -0.65
CA ILE A 22 -5.11 11.98 0.22
C ILE A 22 -4.11 11.98 1.39
N LYS A 23 -2.83 12.26 1.13
CA LYS A 23 -1.79 12.37 2.17
C LYS A 23 -2.05 13.48 3.19
N LEU A 24 -2.85 14.47 2.87
CA LEU A 24 -3.23 15.54 3.79
C LEU A 24 -4.37 15.14 4.73
N THR A 25 -5.09 14.05 4.46
CA THR A 25 -6.30 13.65 5.20
C THR A 25 -6.04 13.57 6.69
N LYS A 26 -5.05 12.80 7.11
CA LYS A 26 -4.69 12.61 8.53
C LYS A 26 -4.32 13.92 9.23
N PHE A 27 -3.56 14.78 8.53
CA PHE A 27 -3.20 16.09 9.06
C PHE A 27 -4.42 17.00 9.24
N LEU A 28 -5.33 17.03 8.26
CA LEU A 28 -6.54 17.85 8.32
C LEU A 28 -7.48 17.37 9.42
N ASP A 29 -7.69 16.07 9.53
CA ASP A 29 -8.50 15.44 10.57
C ASP A 29 -7.96 15.74 11.97
N GLN A 30 -6.66 15.60 12.21
CA GLN A 30 -6.00 15.99 13.47
C GLN A 30 -6.12 17.46 13.81
N LYS A 31 -6.36 18.33 12.82
CA LYS A 31 -6.63 19.77 13.02
C LYS A 31 -8.11 20.08 13.19
N GLY A 32 -8.97 19.07 13.29
CA GLY A 32 -10.41 19.24 13.42
C GLY A 32 -11.09 19.79 12.17
N ILE A 33 -10.44 19.69 11.00
CA ILE A 33 -11.04 20.10 9.74
C ILE A 33 -11.91 18.95 9.22
N LYS A 34 -13.20 19.24 9.02
CA LYS A 34 -14.15 18.24 8.54
C LYS A 34 -13.78 17.76 7.14
N ILE A 35 -13.60 16.47 6.99
CA ILE A 35 -13.46 15.82 5.68
C ILE A 35 -14.86 15.52 5.13
N LEU A 36 -15.12 15.99 3.91
CA LEU A 36 -16.39 15.79 3.22
C LEU A 36 -16.29 14.60 2.24
N GLY A 37 -17.35 13.82 2.17
CA GLY A 37 -17.41 12.60 1.39
C GLY A 37 -16.89 11.40 2.20
N THR A 38 -15.87 10.69 1.70
CA THR A 38 -15.26 9.57 2.40
C THR A 38 -14.54 10.04 3.66
N SER A 39 -14.82 9.39 4.80
CA SER A 39 -14.22 9.76 6.08
C SER A 39 -12.71 9.56 6.11
N ALA A 40 -12.01 10.28 7.00
CA ALA A 40 -10.58 10.11 7.19
C ALA A 40 -10.22 8.65 7.55
N GLU A 41 -11.02 8.00 8.39
CA GLU A 41 -10.86 6.60 8.76
C GLU A 41 -11.01 5.64 7.57
N SER A 42 -12.03 5.85 6.72
CA SER A 42 -12.23 5.01 5.54
C SER A 42 -11.12 5.19 4.50
N ILE A 43 -10.58 6.41 4.38
CA ILE A 43 -9.43 6.68 3.52
C ILE A 43 -8.18 5.98 4.06
N ASP A 44 -7.95 6.05 5.37
CA ASP A 44 -6.80 5.39 6.03
C ASP A 44 -6.87 3.87 5.85
N ILE A 45 -8.04 3.26 6.03
CA ILE A 45 -8.25 1.82 5.75
C ILE A 45 -7.95 1.48 4.30
N ALA A 46 -8.40 2.31 3.34
CA ALA A 46 -8.19 2.04 1.92
C ALA A 46 -6.73 2.21 1.47
N GLU A 47 -5.96 3.07 2.14
CA GLU A 47 -4.54 3.31 1.84
C GLU A 47 -3.61 2.33 2.58
N ASP A 48 -4.03 1.81 3.73
CA ASP A 48 -3.30 0.80 4.50
C ASP A 48 -3.68 -0.60 4.01
N ARG A 49 -2.69 -1.30 3.44
CA ARG A 49 -2.96 -2.57 2.80
C ARG A 49 -3.44 -3.65 3.76
N GLU A 50 -2.86 -3.71 4.94
CA GLU A 50 -3.22 -4.71 5.95
C GLU A 50 -4.65 -4.51 6.43
N ARG A 51 -5.00 -3.26 6.78
CA ARG A 51 -6.37 -2.89 7.18
C ARG A 51 -7.38 -3.08 6.05
N PHE A 52 -6.98 -2.83 4.80
CA PHE A 52 -7.83 -3.07 3.64
C PHE A 52 -8.07 -4.56 3.41
N ASP A 53 -7.03 -5.37 3.56
CA ASP A 53 -7.14 -6.82 3.45
C ASP A 53 -8.07 -7.40 4.53
N GLU A 54 -7.94 -6.96 5.79
CA GLU A 54 -8.87 -7.31 6.88
C GLU A 54 -10.32 -6.92 6.57
N LEU A 55 -10.50 -5.73 5.97
CA LEU A 55 -11.82 -5.26 5.56
C LEU A 55 -12.44 -6.17 4.50
N LEU A 56 -11.67 -6.56 3.49
CA LEU A 56 -12.13 -7.46 2.43
C LEU A 56 -12.51 -8.83 2.99
N GLU A 57 -11.69 -9.39 3.89
CA GLU A 57 -11.97 -10.65 4.56
C GLU A 57 -13.26 -10.58 5.40
N LYS A 58 -13.46 -9.50 6.14
CA LYS A 58 -14.69 -9.26 6.92
C LYS A 58 -15.95 -9.29 6.07
N TYR A 59 -15.87 -8.81 4.84
CA TYR A 59 -17.00 -8.80 3.91
C TYR A 59 -17.05 -10.01 2.97
N GLY A 60 -16.15 -10.99 3.12
CA GLY A 60 -16.08 -12.17 2.28
C GLY A 60 -15.71 -11.86 0.83
N ILE A 61 -15.01 -10.76 0.59
CA ILE A 61 -14.56 -10.36 -0.74
C ILE A 61 -13.24 -11.08 -1.04
N PHE A 62 -13.23 -11.85 -2.12
CA PHE A 62 -12.02 -12.55 -2.56
C PHE A 62 -10.97 -11.57 -3.07
N ARG A 63 -9.73 -11.80 -2.65
CA ARG A 63 -8.56 -11.09 -3.12
C ARG A 63 -7.43 -12.07 -3.44
N PRO A 64 -6.45 -11.69 -4.27
CA PRO A 64 -5.25 -12.48 -4.42
C PRO A 64 -4.58 -12.67 -3.06
N LYS A 65 -4.16 -13.88 -2.76
CA LYS A 65 -3.35 -14.14 -1.56
C LYS A 65 -2.01 -13.41 -1.69
N GLY A 66 -1.55 -12.83 -0.62
CA GLY A 66 -0.28 -12.12 -0.60
C GLY A 66 0.27 -11.98 0.79
N GLU A 67 1.59 -11.89 0.89
CA GLU A 67 2.32 -11.74 2.14
C GLU A 67 3.32 -10.60 2.03
N SER A 68 3.40 -9.77 3.08
CA SER A 68 4.41 -8.74 3.22
C SER A 68 5.64 -9.32 3.91
N VAL A 69 6.80 -9.16 3.31
CA VAL A 69 8.06 -9.74 3.79
C VAL A 69 9.17 -8.71 3.82
N MET A 70 10.10 -8.85 4.75
CA MET A 70 11.22 -7.92 4.96
C MET A 70 12.57 -8.58 4.69
N THR A 71 12.65 -9.89 4.84
CA THR A 71 13.90 -10.65 4.69
C THR A 71 13.82 -11.60 3.49
N LEU A 72 14.99 -12.04 3.05
CA LEU A 72 15.06 -13.02 1.97
C LEU A 72 14.45 -14.36 2.40
N ASP A 73 14.69 -14.79 3.63
CA ASP A 73 14.18 -16.06 4.15
C ASP A 73 12.65 -16.04 4.24
N GLU A 74 12.07 -14.92 4.71
CA GLU A 74 10.62 -14.72 4.68
C GLU A 74 10.07 -14.74 3.25
N ALA A 75 10.78 -14.09 2.30
CA ALA A 75 10.37 -14.05 0.90
C ALA A 75 10.35 -15.43 0.26
N LEU A 76 11.37 -16.27 0.49
CA LEU A 76 11.42 -17.63 -0.01
C LEU A 76 10.33 -18.51 0.61
N THR A 77 10.14 -18.40 1.93
CA THR A 77 9.07 -19.13 2.64
C THR A 77 7.68 -18.74 2.15
N ALA A 78 7.44 -17.45 1.95
CA ALA A 78 6.17 -16.95 1.41
C ALA A 78 5.94 -17.41 -0.03
N ALA A 79 6.96 -17.37 -0.88
CA ALA A 79 6.88 -17.83 -2.27
C ALA A 79 6.59 -19.33 -2.37
N GLU A 80 7.22 -20.15 -1.51
CA GLU A 80 6.94 -21.58 -1.43
C GLU A 80 5.49 -21.85 -1.00
N ARG A 81 4.98 -21.11 0.00
CA ARG A 81 3.62 -21.26 0.52
C ARG A 81 2.55 -20.84 -0.49
N LEU A 82 2.84 -19.78 -1.25
CA LEU A 82 1.93 -19.22 -2.26
C LEU A 82 1.97 -20.01 -3.57
N GLU A 83 2.97 -20.87 -3.75
CA GLU A 83 3.26 -21.63 -4.95
C GLU A 83 3.64 -20.74 -6.15
N TYR A 84 4.70 -21.13 -6.87
CA TYR A 84 5.13 -20.41 -8.07
C TYR A 84 4.16 -20.59 -9.25
N PRO A 85 3.99 -19.56 -10.13
CA PRO A 85 4.68 -18.27 -10.14
C PRO A 85 4.10 -17.28 -9.13
N VAL A 86 4.96 -16.42 -8.55
CA VAL A 86 4.54 -15.36 -7.64
C VAL A 86 4.87 -13.98 -8.18
N LEU A 87 4.03 -12.99 -7.89
CA LEU A 87 4.27 -11.61 -8.23
C LEU A 87 5.01 -10.91 -7.08
N LEU A 88 6.18 -10.38 -7.38
CA LEU A 88 7.00 -9.61 -6.46
C LEU A 88 6.76 -8.11 -6.66
N ARG A 89 6.35 -7.41 -5.62
CA ARG A 89 6.00 -6.00 -5.67
C ARG A 89 6.62 -5.22 -4.51
N PRO A 90 7.37 -4.14 -4.75
CA PRO A 90 7.79 -3.25 -3.68
C PRO A 90 6.59 -2.58 -3.01
N SER A 91 6.67 -2.32 -1.70
CA SER A 91 5.53 -1.78 -0.92
C SER A 91 5.10 -0.38 -1.33
N TYR A 92 6.01 0.42 -1.88
CA TYR A 92 5.76 1.82 -2.21
C TYR A 92 5.98 2.10 -3.71
N VAL A 93 5.17 1.49 -4.57
CA VAL A 93 5.23 1.76 -6.01
C VAL A 93 3.88 2.18 -6.55
N ILE A 94 3.92 3.14 -7.46
CA ILE A 94 2.77 3.63 -8.21
C ILE A 94 2.90 3.16 -9.66
N GLY A 95 1.79 2.71 -10.25
CA GLY A 95 1.75 2.33 -11.67
C GLY A 95 2.51 1.05 -12.02
N GLY A 96 2.70 0.12 -11.06
CA GLY A 96 3.32 -1.18 -11.32
C GLY A 96 4.84 -1.14 -11.60
N GLN A 97 5.50 -0.02 -11.31
CA GLN A 97 6.95 0.09 -11.49
C GLN A 97 7.69 -0.93 -10.62
N ASN A 98 8.75 -1.49 -11.17
CA ASN A 98 9.61 -2.46 -10.48
C ASN A 98 8.86 -3.70 -9.96
N MET A 99 7.74 -4.07 -10.55
CA MET A 99 7.10 -5.37 -10.30
C MET A 99 7.70 -6.43 -11.22
N THR A 100 7.82 -7.66 -10.71
CA THR A 100 8.30 -8.79 -11.51
C THR A 100 7.58 -10.07 -11.12
N ILE A 101 7.53 -11.02 -12.04
CA ILE A 101 7.02 -12.37 -11.76
C ILE A 101 8.23 -13.27 -11.52
N ALA A 102 8.24 -13.96 -10.40
CA ALA A 102 9.24 -14.97 -10.07
C ALA A 102 8.67 -16.38 -10.31
N TYR A 103 9.44 -17.19 -10.96
CA TYR A 103 9.12 -18.59 -11.25
C TYR A 103 9.94 -19.55 -10.39
N THR A 104 11.01 -19.05 -9.78
CA THR A 104 11.97 -19.83 -9.00
C THR A 104 12.49 -19.05 -7.80
N ASP A 105 13.08 -19.76 -6.84
CA ASP A 105 13.79 -19.16 -5.70
C ASP A 105 14.91 -18.21 -6.14
N ASP A 106 15.58 -18.51 -7.24
CA ASP A 106 16.68 -17.69 -7.74
C ASP A 106 16.17 -16.34 -8.27
N ASP A 107 14.97 -16.30 -8.87
CA ASP A 107 14.33 -15.05 -9.26
C ASP A 107 14.02 -14.19 -8.03
N VAL A 108 13.52 -14.79 -6.95
CA VAL A 108 13.27 -14.11 -5.68
C VAL A 108 14.56 -13.55 -5.08
N LYS A 109 15.64 -14.34 -5.04
CA LYS A 109 16.95 -13.91 -4.54
C LYS A 109 17.52 -12.73 -5.32
N GLN A 110 17.49 -12.81 -6.65
CA GLN A 110 17.95 -11.73 -7.53
C GLN A 110 17.15 -10.45 -7.31
N TYR A 111 15.83 -10.57 -7.24
CA TYR A 111 14.96 -9.43 -7.04
C TYR A 111 15.14 -8.79 -5.65
N MET A 112 15.26 -9.57 -4.59
CA MET A 112 15.55 -9.04 -3.25
C MET A 112 16.90 -8.33 -3.17
N ALA A 113 17.93 -8.85 -3.86
CA ALA A 113 19.23 -8.19 -3.97
C ALA A 113 19.11 -6.84 -4.71
N TYR A 114 18.35 -6.79 -5.80
CA TYR A 114 18.05 -5.55 -6.54
C TYR A 114 17.35 -4.51 -5.67
N LEU A 115 16.29 -4.90 -4.95
CA LEU A 115 15.54 -3.99 -4.07
C LEU A 115 16.43 -3.35 -3.01
N ARG A 116 17.29 -4.14 -2.38
CA ARG A 116 18.19 -3.64 -1.34
C ARG A 116 19.25 -2.71 -1.89
N LYS A 117 19.85 -3.05 -3.04
CA LYS A 117 20.96 -2.31 -3.64
C LYS A 117 20.51 -1.02 -4.29
N GLU A 118 19.50 -1.08 -5.15
CA GLU A 118 19.10 0.01 -6.03
C GLU A 118 17.99 0.88 -5.45
N LEU A 119 16.99 0.26 -4.84
CA LEU A 119 15.78 0.98 -4.38
C LEU A 119 15.81 1.31 -2.89
N LYS A 120 16.68 0.66 -2.11
CA LYS A 120 16.76 0.81 -0.64
C LYS A 120 15.40 0.63 0.06
N ILE A 121 14.55 -0.22 -0.51
CA ILE A 121 13.20 -0.52 -0.01
C ILE A 121 13.28 -1.76 0.88
N PRO A 122 12.84 -1.69 2.13
CA PRO A 122 12.92 -2.82 3.07
C PRO A 122 11.78 -3.83 2.92
N TYR A 123 10.67 -3.48 2.25
CA TYR A 123 9.47 -4.31 2.21
C TYR A 123 9.16 -4.78 0.80
N LEU A 124 8.84 -6.05 0.69
CA LEU A 124 8.35 -6.70 -0.51
C LEU A 124 6.97 -7.28 -0.24
N LEU A 125 6.06 -7.13 -1.19
CA LEU A 125 4.80 -7.83 -1.21
C LEU A 125 4.89 -8.97 -2.21
N ILE A 126 4.54 -10.18 -1.80
CA ILE A 126 4.46 -11.35 -2.64
C ILE A 126 2.99 -11.73 -2.80
N ASN A 127 2.52 -11.84 -4.03
CA ASN A 127 1.14 -12.19 -4.36
C ASN A 127 1.12 -13.34 -5.37
N ILE A 128 0.00 -14.06 -5.44
CA ILE A 128 -0.33 -15.00 -6.52
C ILE A 128 -0.96 -14.22 -7.66
#